data_cb348ac072548349936acd8f03475ab7
#
_entry.id   cb348ac072548349936acd8f03475ab7
#
_cell.length_a   1.000
_cell.length_b   1.000
_cell.length_c   1.000
_cell.angle_alpha   90.00
_cell.angle_beta   90.00
_cell.angle_gamma   90.00
#
_symmetry.space_group_name_H-M   'P 1'
#
loop_
_entity.id
_entity.type
_entity.pdbx_description
1 polymer ?
#
loop_
_entity_poly.entity_id
_entity_poly.type
_entity_poly.pdbx_seq_one_letter_code
_entity_poly.pdbx_strand_id
1 'polypeptide(L)'
;PHPMSKSIQAYPNPFKNNLNIKIEIKSGHTLLKIVDASGRDIKEIVNKNLKHGIHEFRYEGYHLKNGLYFILLENEGKRSGVSVIKRS
;
A
#
# COMPACT_ATOMS: atom_id res chain seq x y z
N PRO A 1 -0.65 8.03 22.57
CA PRO A 1 -0.65 7.70 21.74
C PRO A 1 -0.64 7.11 21.19
N HIS A 2 -0.73 7.11 20.58
CA HIS A 2 -0.63 6.52 19.78
C HIS A 2 -0.38 6.21 18.98
N PRO A 3 0.05 5.97 19.61
CA PRO A 3 0.74 5.84 18.53
C PRO A 3 0.23 5.19 17.55
N MET A 4 0.42 5.44 16.73
CA MET A 4 -0.02 4.90 15.72
C MET A 4 0.82 3.95 15.18
N SER A 5 0.35 2.90 14.91
CA SER A 5 1.02 1.90 14.24
C SER A 5 1.31 2.32 12.87
N LYS A 6 2.50 2.14 12.46
CA LYS A 6 2.88 2.47 11.12
C LYS A 6 3.17 1.23 10.34
N SER A 7 2.20 0.34 10.31
CA SER A 7 2.40 -0.91 9.60
C SER A 7 2.47 -0.72 8.08
N ILE A 8 2.13 0.45 7.58
CA ILE A 8 2.18 0.71 6.15
C ILE A 8 2.59 2.15 5.88
N GLN A 9 3.52 2.33 4.95
CA GLN A 9 3.98 3.64 4.52
C GLN A 9 4.07 3.64 3.00
N ALA A 10 3.71 4.75 2.39
CA ALA A 10 3.79 4.88 0.94
C ALA A 10 4.35 6.26 0.62
N TYR A 11 5.37 6.29 -0.25
CA TYR A 11 6.04 7.54 -0.56
C TYR A 11 6.67 7.48 -1.95
N PRO A 12 6.88 8.63 -2.58
CA PRO A 12 6.52 9.96 -2.14
C PRO A 12 5.02 10.19 -2.24
N ASN A 13 4.52 11.21 -1.56
CA ASN A 13 3.10 11.54 -1.58
C ASN A 13 2.96 13.05 -1.61
N PRO A 14 2.58 13.68 -2.73
CA PRO A 14 2.10 13.01 -3.97
C PRO A 14 3.21 12.28 -4.71
N PHE A 15 2.82 11.29 -5.48
CA PHE A 15 3.77 10.58 -6.32
C PHE A 15 3.51 10.92 -7.79
N LYS A 16 4.56 10.81 -8.59
CA LYS A 16 4.47 11.15 -10.00
C LYS A 16 4.56 9.89 -10.86
N ASN A 17 5.61 9.13 -10.68
CA ASN A 17 5.83 7.94 -11.49
C ASN A 17 5.85 6.67 -10.64
N ASN A 18 6.71 6.64 -9.64
CA ASN A 18 6.89 5.45 -8.84
C ASN A 18 6.42 5.69 -7.42
N LEU A 19 5.85 4.65 -6.84
CA LEU A 19 5.40 4.68 -5.47
C LEU A 19 6.11 3.57 -4.72
N ASN A 20 6.77 3.89 -3.63
CA ASN A 20 7.41 2.91 -2.78
C ASN A 20 6.48 2.60 -1.63
N ILE A 21 6.29 1.33 -1.34
CA ILE A 21 5.39 0.89 -0.29
C ILE A 21 6.17 0.02 0.67
N LYS A 22 6.14 0.39 1.94
CA LYS A 22 6.86 -0.32 2.98
C LYS A 22 5.84 -0.82 3.98
N ILE A 23 5.87 -2.11 4.26
CA ILE A 23 4.94 -2.71 5.21
C ILE A 23 5.71 -3.46 6.29
N GLU A 24 5.15 -3.46 7.47
CA GLU A 24 5.68 -4.24 8.58
C GLU A 24 4.59 -5.21 8.99
N ILE A 25 4.87 -6.50 8.94
CA ILE A 25 3.85 -7.52 9.11
C ILE A 25 4.30 -8.64 10.02
N LYS A 26 3.35 -9.40 10.49
CA LYS A 26 3.59 -10.66 11.18
C LYS A 26 3.52 -11.79 10.17
N SER A 27 4.23 -12.88 10.47
CA SER A 27 4.22 -14.03 9.58
C SER A 27 2.80 -14.47 9.30
N GLY A 28 2.50 -14.74 8.05
CA GLY A 28 1.20 -15.22 7.65
C GLY A 28 0.75 -14.65 6.34
N HIS A 29 -0.51 -14.85 6.03
CA HIS A 29 -1.07 -14.41 4.75
C HIS A 29 -1.13 -12.89 4.69
N THR A 30 -0.66 -12.34 3.59
CA THR A 30 -0.55 -10.90 3.40
C THR A 30 -1.13 -10.51 2.05
N LEU A 31 -2.05 -9.58 2.08
CA LEU A 31 -2.63 -9.00 0.87
C LEU A 31 -2.33 -7.51 0.87
N LEU A 32 -1.70 -7.04 -0.20
CA LEU A 32 -1.37 -5.63 -0.37
C LEU A 32 -1.85 -5.21 -1.74
N LYS A 33 -2.68 -4.18 -1.79
CA LYS A 33 -3.23 -3.76 -3.06
C LYS A 33 -3.46 -2.25 -3.12
N ILE A 34 -3.61 -1.75 -4.33
CA ILE A 34 -3.92 -0.36 -4.59
C ILE A 34 -5.33 -0.29 -5.15
N VAL A 35 -6.14 0.62 -4.61
CA VAL A 35 -7.48 0.84 -5.12
C VAL A 35 -7.65 2.33 -5.42
N ASP A 36 -8.59 2.65 -6.30
CA ASP A 36 -8.87 4.05 -6.62
C ASP A 36 -9.88 4.61 -5.62
N ALA A 37 -10.25 5.87 -5.80
CA ALA A 37 -11.13 6.57 -4.87
C ALA A 37 -12.52 5.95 -4.82
N SER A 38 -12.93 5.21 -5.84
CA SER A 38 -14.22 4.54 -5.84
C SER A 38 -14.16 3.15 -5.21
N GLY A 39 -12.96 2.71 -4.81
CA GLY A 39 -12.79 1.39 -4.21
C GLY A 39 -12.48 0.31 -5.21
N ARG A 40 -12.26 0.66 -6.48
CA ARG A 40 -11.99 -0.33 -7.50
C ARG A 40 -10.52 -0.75 -7.43
N ASP A 41 -10.28 -2.04 -7.53
CA ASP A 41 -8.92 -2.57 -7.49
C ASP A 41 -8.14 -2.11 -8.71
N ILE A 42 -6.97 -1.54 -8.46
CA ILE A 42 -6.06 -1.13 -9.53
C ILE A 42 -4.98 -2.20 -9.70
N LYS A 43 -4.39 -2.63 -8.60
CA LYS A 43 -3.30 -3.61 -8.67
C LYS A 43 -3.18 -4.35 -7.36
N GLU A 44 -3.10 -5.67 -7.47
CA GLU A 44 -2.78 -6.50 -6.32
C GLU A 44 -1.27 -6.67 -6.32
N ILE A 45 -0.60 -6.13 -5.33
CA ILE A 45 0.84 -6.11 -5.27
C ILE A 45 1.38 -7.42 -4.73
N VAL A 46 0.79 -7.89 -3.64
CA VAL A 46 1.19 -9.16 -3.08
C VAL A 46 -0.04 -9.84 -2.46
N ASN A 47 -0.09 -11.17 -2.58
CA ASN A 47 -1.19 -11.95 -2.01
C ASN A 47 -0.65 -13.34 -1.76
N LYS A 48 0.08 -13.48 -0.66
CA LYS A 48 0.69 -14.76 -0.30
C LYS A 48 1.20 -14.69 1.13
N ASN A 49 1.68 -15.82 1.62
CA ASN A 49 2.29 -15.85 2.93
C ASN A 49 3.66 -15.19 2.87
N LEU A 50 3.91 -14.32 3.83
CA LEU A 50 5.21 -13.65 3.98
C LEU A 50 5.70 -13.85 5.40
N LYS A 51 7.01 -13.73 5.58
CA LYS A 51 7.60 -13.85 6.89
C LYS A 51 7.49 -12.54 7.63
N HIS A 52 7.47 -12.65 8.95
CA HIS A 52 7.50 -11.51 9.85
C HIS A 52 8.63 -10.56 9.46
N GLY A 53 8.37 -9.29 9.51
CA GLY A 53 9.40 -8.27 9.27
C GLY A 53 8.91 -7.17 8.35
N ILE A 54 9.87 -6.44 7.82
CA ILE A 54 9.61 -5.29 6.95
C ILE A 54 9.83 -5.73 5.52
N HIS A 55 8.85 -5.42 4.67
CA HIS A 55 8.92 -5.73 3.24
C HIS A 55 8.69 -4.45 2.46
N GLU A 56 9.41 -4.29 1.35
CA GLU A 56 9.29 -3.11 0.52
C GLU A 56 8.95 -3.51 -0.88
N PHE A 57 8.05 -2.73 -1.49
CA PHE A 57 7.61 -2.95 -2.85
C PHE A 57 7.64 -1.62 -3.59
N ARG A 58 7.77 -1.71 -4.89
CA ARG A 58 7.76 -0.52 -5.74
C ARG A 58 6.71 -0.72 -6.81
N TYR A 59 5.81 0.24 -6.92
CA TYR A 59 4.78 0.19 -7.93
C TYR A 59 5.04 1.30 -8.95
N GLU A 60 5.04 0.93 -10.22
CA GLU A 60 5.23 1.91 -11.29
C GLU A 60 3.87 2.39 -11.71
N GLY A 61 3.47 3.53 -11.18
CA GLY A 61 2.14 4.06 -11.40
C GLY A 61 2.07 5.21 -12.37
N TYR A 62 3.05 5.31 -13.26
CA TYR A 62 3.10 6.43 -14.19
C TYR A 62 1.86 6.50 -15.09
N HIS A 63 1.21 5.38 -15.32
CA HIS A 63 0.03 5.31 -16.18
C HIS A 63 -1.27 5.66 -15.48
N LEU A 64 -1.24 5.86 -14.19
CA LEU A 64 -2.45 6.16 -13.44
C LEU A 64 -2.90 7.58 -13.68
N LYS A 65 -4.20 7.79 -13.66
CA LYS A 65 -4.76 9.14 -13.74
C LYS A 65 -4.47 9.88 -12.44
N ASN A 66 -4.36 11.20 -12.54
CA ASN A 66 -4.21 12.02 -11.35
C ASN A 66 -5.41 11.83 -10.45
N GLY A 67 -5.18 11.76 -9.17
CA GLY A 67 -6.26 11.63 -8.22
C GLY A 67 -5.84 10.89 -6.97
N LEU A 68 -6.83 10.52 -6.19
CA LEU A 68 -6.64 9.90 -4.89
C LEU A 68 -6.68 8.39 -5.02
N TYR A 69 -5.74 7.74 -4.38
CA TYR A 69 -5.66 6.27 -4.34
C TYR A 69 -5.43 5.82 -2.91
N PHE A 70 -5.80 4.58 -2.62
CA PHE A 70 -5.57 3.99 -1.30
C PHE A 70 -4.71 2.74 -1.43
N ILE A 71 -3.77 2.60 -0.52
CA ILE A 71 -2.95 1.39 -0.42
C ILE A 71 -3.53 0.63 0.77
N LEU A 72 -4.00 -0.58 0.52
CA LEU A 72 -4.67 -1.38 1.53
C LEU A 72 -3.83 -2.60 1.86
N LEU A 73 -3.69 -2.87 3.15
CA LEU A 73 -2.93 -4.01 3.64
C LEU A 73 -3.82 -4.85 4.54
N GLU A 74 -3.81 -6.14 4.30
CA GLU A 74 -4.46 -7.09 5.19
C GLU A 74 -3.44 -8.15 5.55
N ASN A 75 -3.21 -8.35 6.84
CA ASN A 75 -2.22 -9.31 7.32
C ASN A 75 -2.79 -9.99 8.55
N GLU A 76 -3.02 -11.31 8.43
CA GLU A 76 -3.53 -12.10 9.53
C GLU A 76 -4.76 -11.48 10.18
N GLY A 77 -5.70 -11.09 9.34
CA GLY A 77 -6.98 -10.56 9.81
C GLY A 77 -6.97 -9.09 10.18
N LYS A 78 -5.82 -8.45 10.21
CA LYS A 78 -5.75 -7.04 10.53
C LYS A 78 -5.66 -6.23 9.25
N ARG A 79 -6.37 -5.14 9.22
CA ARG A 79 -6.42 -4.27 8.04
C ARG A 79 -5.86 -2.90 8.37
N SER A 80 -5.12 -2.35 7.43
CA SER A 80 -4.65 -0.97 7.53
C SER A 80 -4.59 -0.38 6.14
N GLY A 81 -4.48 0.93 6.08
CA GLY A 81 -4.42 1.60 4.80
C GLY A 81 -3.90 3.00 4.92
N VAL A 82 -3.40 3.52 3.80
CA VAL A 82 -2.98 4.91 3.71
C VAL A 82 -3.46 5.45 2.38
N SER A 83 -3.66 6.75 2.31
CA SER A 83 -4.04 7.39 1.06
C SER A 83 -2.82 8.03 0.42
N VAL A 84 -2.81 8.06 -0.90
CA VAL A 84 -1.75 8.71 -1.67
C VAL A 84 -2.38 9.48 -2.82
N ILE A 85 -1.70 10.49 -3.29
CA ILE A 85 -2.18 11.31 -4.39
C ILE A 85 -1.22 11.15 -5.56
N LYS A 86 -1.80 10.86 -6.74
CA LYS A 86 -1.05 10.84 -7.98
C LYS A 86 -1.16 12.21 -8.62
N ARG A 87 -0.03 12.79 -8.92
CA ARG A 87 -0.01 14.10 -9.54
C ARG A 87 1.15 14.16 -10.51
N SER A 88 0.86 14.24 -11.76
CA SER A 88 1.90 14.35 -12.80
C SER A 88 2.12 15.79 -13.23
#